data_44a0219c30e6a831861207d73fb0939f
#
_entry.id   44a0219c30e6a831861207d73fb0939f
#
_cell.length_a   1.000
_cell.length_b   1.000
_cell.length_c   1.000
_cell.angle_alpha   90.00
_cell.angle_beta   90.00
_cell.angle_gamma   90.00
#
_symmetry.space_group_name_H-M   'P 1'
#
loop_
_entity.id
_entity.type
_entity.pdbx_description
1 polymer ?
#
loop_
_entity_poly.entity_id
_entity_poly.type
_entity_poly.pdbx_seq_one_letter_code
_entity_poly.pdbx_strand_id
1 'polypeptide(L)'
;MTRALALAALAPLAGVAACGTGTEQGDFRPVYGGIETSLLDGDLVGFKVAMQGARDRADVDAYARCAAAQYTLIRGFGFARHVRTNVDRVGGIWHGDAVYTISSALPQGLRTLDAEVVVRDCGAQGIPTV
;
A
#
# COMPACT_ATOMS: atom_id res chain seq x y z
N MET A 1 -50.58 -52.13 -27.06
CA MET A 1 -49.57 -51.31 -27.71
C MET A 1 -49.31 -50.08 -26.91
N THR A 2 -48.44 -50.25 -26.00
CA THR A 2 -48.03 -49.16 -25.13
C THR A 2 -46.64 -48.68 -25.54
N ARG A 3 -46.60 -47.48 -25.95
CA ARG A 3 -45.31 -46.85 -26.22
C ARG A 3 -44.90 -46.05 -24.99
N ALA A 4 -43.92 -46.56 -24.35
CA ALA A 4 -43.26 -45.78 -23.33
C ALA A 4 -42.40 -44.73 -23.97
N LEU A 5 -42.76 -43.50 -23.80
CA LEU A 5 -41.96 -42.38 -24.15
C LEU A 5 -41.01 -42.12 -22.98
N ALA A 6 -39.77 -42.45 -23.19
CA ALA A 6 -38.74 -42.06 -22.27
C ALA A 6 -38.45 -40.56 -22.44
N LEU A 7 -38.91 -39.78 -21.53
CA LEU A 7 -38.52 -38.40 -21.40
C LEU A 7 -37.12 -38.32 -20.79
N ALA A 8 -36.16 -38.07 -21.63
CA ALA A 8 -34.85 -37.75 -21.15
C ALA A 8 -34.90 -36.35 -20.54
N ALA A 9 -34.84 -36.31 -19.25
CA ALA A 9 -34.69 -35.04 -18.57
C ALA A 9 -33.26 -34.54 -18.76
N LEU A 10 -33.09 -33.54 -19.57
CA LEU A 10 -31.87 -32.79 -19.60
C LEU A 10 -31.82 -31.93 -18.34
N ALA A 11 -30.98 -32.29 -17.43
CA ALA A 11 -30.64 -31.44 -16.33
C ALA A 11 -29.74 -30.32 -16.86
N PRO A 12 -30.07 -29.03 -16.66
CA PRO A 12 -29.16 -27.99 -17.00
C PRO A 12 -28.01 -27.97 -15.99
N LEU A 13 -26.84 -28.25 -16.48
CA LEU A 13 -25.63 -27.95 -15.73
C LEU A 13 -25.51 -26.44 -15.63
N ALA A 14 -25.97 -25.89 -14.54
CA ALA A 14 -25.62 -24.55 -14.18
C ALA A 14 -24.14 -24.56 -13.78
N GLY A 15 -23.29 -24.23 -14.70
CA GLY A 15 -21.89 -23.96 -14.40
C GLY A 15 -21.81 -22.73 -13.54
N VAL A 16 -21.65 -22.92 -12.25
CA VAL A 16 -21.33 -21.81 -11.37
C VAL A 16 -19.85 -21.53 -11.55
N ALA A 17 -19.56 -20.56 -12.39
CA ALA A 17 -18.23 -20.01 -12.39
C ALA A 17 -18.06 -19.21 -11.12
N ALA A 18 -17.53 -19.82 -10.10
CA ALA A 18 -17.12 -19.10 -8.91
C ALA A 18 -15.86 -18.32 -9.24
N CYS A 19 -16.04 -17.09 -9.68
CA CYS A 19 -14.94 -16.14 -9.80
C CYS A 19 -14.60 -15.66 -8.39
N GLY A 20 -13.80 -16.43 -7.67
CA GLY A 20 -13.24 -16.02 -6.39
C GLY A 20 -12.04 -15.12 -6.54
N THR A 21 -11.99 -14.32 -7.61
CA THR A 21 -10.88 -13.40 -7.83
C THR A 21 -11.08 -12.15 -6.99
N GLY A 22 -10.11 -11.86 -6.15
CA GLY A 22 -10.02 -10.59 -5.48
C GLY A 22 -10.68 -10.50 -4.12
N THR A 23 -11.08 -11.61 -3.50
CA THR A 23 -11.62 -11.60 -2.14
C THR A 23 -10.62 -11.08 -1.11
N GLU A 24 -9.33 -11.31 -1.32
CA GLU A 24 -8.28 -10.81 -0.42
C GLU A 24 -8.19 -9.29 -0.45
N GLN A 25 -8.35 -8.67 -1.61
CA GLN A 25 -8.36 -7.22 -1.73
C GLN A 25 -9.66 -6.61 -1.20
N GLY A 26 -10.78 -7.33 -1.32
CA GLY A 26 -12.07 -6.90 -0.77
C GLY A 26 -12.09 -6.82 0.74
N ASP A 27 -11.25 -7.61 1.41
CA ASP A 27 -11.17 -7.65 2.87
C ASP A 27 -10.13 -6.67 3.43
N PHE A 28 -9.33 -6.07 2.58
CA PHE A 28 -8.34 -5.08 3.00
C PHE A 28 -9.03 -3.76 3.30
N ARG A 29 -9.06 -3.41 4.57
CA ARG A 29 -9.70 -2.17 5.06
C ARG A 29 -8.74 -1.44 5.97
N PRO A 30 -7.75 -0.76 5.41
CA PRO A 30 -6.80 -0.02 6.22
C PRO A 30 -7.45 1.22 6.83
N VAL A 31 -7.07 1.51 8.05
CA VAL A 31 -7.38 2.78 8.70
C VAL A 31 -6.06 3.50 8.95
N TYR A 32 -5.86 4.58 8.23
CA TYR A 32 -4.63 5.37 8.33
C TYR A 32 -4.75 6.34 9.50
N GLY A 33 -3.91 6.15 10.49
CA GLY A 33 -4.02 6.86 11.77
C GLY A 33 -3.24 8.16 11.85
N GLY A 34 -2.43 8.44 10.83
CA GLY A 34 -1.70 9.70 10.77
C GLY A 34 -0.20 9.55 10.58
N ILE A 35 0.42 10.68 10.26
CA ILE A 35 1.84 10.78 9.94
C ILE A 35 2.44 11.92 10.77
N GLU A 36 3.52 11.62 11.45
CA GLU A 36 4.36 12.61 12.11
C GLU A 36 5.68 12.72 11.36
N THR A 37 5.99 13.93 10.89
CA THR A 37 7.21 14.20 10.13
C THR A 37 8.20 14.92 11.02
N SER A 38 9.44 14.46 11.04
CA SER A 38 10.52 15.06 11.81
C SER A 38 11.72 15.32 10.93
N LEU A 39 12.21 16.56 10.94
CA LEU A 39 13.50 16.88 10.34
C LEU A 39 14.60 16.33 11.25
N LEU A 40 15.45 15.52 10.65
CA LEU A 40 16.63 15.00 11.31
C LEU A 40 17.84 15.84 10.88
N ASP A 41 19.00 15.24 10.76
CA ASP A 41 20.21 15.95 10.40
C ASP A 41 20.37 16.07 8.87
N GLY A 42 20.68 17.25 8.37
CA GLY A 42 20.87 17.49 6.94
C GLY A 42 19.61 17.19 6.13
N ASP A 43 19.73 16.33 5.15
CA ASP A 43 18.63 15.92 4.27
C ASP A 43 17.88 14.67 4.78
N LEU A 44 18.16 14.24 5.98
CA LEU A 44 17.46 13.13 6.62
C LEU A 44 16.12 13.60 7.18
N VAL A 45 15.09 12.83 6.88
CA VAL A 45 13.73 13.09 7.36
C VAL A 45 13.15 11.80 7.95
N GLY A 46 12.55 11.93 9.11
CA GLY A 46 11.86 10.83 9.77
C GLY A 46 10.34 10.93 9.59
N PHE A 47 9.71 9.79 9.39
CA PHE A 47 8.27 9.66 9.26
C PHE A 47 7.79 8.59 10.22
N LYS A 48 6.95 8.99 11.17
CA LYS A 48 6.27 8.05 12.05
C LYS A 48 4.84 7.92 11.58
N VAL A 49 4.45 6.72 11.23
CA VAL A 49 3.10 6.43 10.76
C VAL A 49 2.42 5.44 11.71
N ALA A 50 1.11 5.57 11.83
CA ALA A 50 0.29 4.63 12.59
C ALA A 50 -0.89 4.21 11.72
N MET A 51 -1.21 2.91 11.71
CA MET A 51 -2.38 2.41 10.99
C MET A 51 -2.96 1.16 11.62
N GLN A 52 -4.21 0.90 11.30
CA GLN A 52 -4.89 -0.34 11.62
C GLN A 52 -5.25 -1.07 10.32
N GLY A 53 -5.47 -2.36 10.42
CA GLY A 53 -5.89 -3.15 9.27
C GLY A 53 -4.81 -3.45 8.26
N ALA A 54 -3.54 -3.23 8.58
CA ALA A 54 -2.44 -3.65 7.74
C ALA A 54 -2.41 -5.17 7.65
N ARG A 55 -2.18 -5.68 6.45
CA ARG A 55 -2.04 -7.13 6.21
C ARG A 55 -0.70 -7.65 6.72
N ASP A 56 0.33 -6.83 6.55
CA ASP A 56 1.69 -7.10 7.00
C ASP A 56 2.49 -5.78 7.02
N ARG A 57 3.78 -5.90 7.30
CA ARG A 57 4.66 -4.71 7.36
C ARG A 57 4.74 -3.96 6.04
N ALA A 58 4.50 -4.61 4.91
CA ALA A 58 4.59 -3.95 3.60
C ALA A 58 3.55 -2.84 3.45
N ASP A 59 2.39 -2.98 4.06
CA ASP A 59 1.37 -1.92 4.06
C ASP A 59 1.83 -0.70 4.87
N VAL A 60 2.52 -0.93 5.97
CA VAL A 60 3.10 0.14 6.78
C VAL A 60 4.24 0.85 6.04
N ASP A 61 5.11 0.07 5.40
CA ASP A 61 6.18 0.59 4.56
C ASP A 61 5.62 1.45 3.42
N ALA A 62 4.53 1.01 2.79
CA ALA A 62 3.87 1.76 1.72
C ALA A 62 3.31 3.10 2.23
N TYR A 63 2.70 3.11 3.40
CA TYR A 63 2.18 4.33 4.00
C TYR A 63 3.32 5.33 4.27
N ALA A 64 4.40 4.88 4.87
CA ALA A 64 5.58 5.72 5.13
C ALA A 64 6.24 6.21 3.83
N ARG A 65 6.31 5.36 2.81
CA ARG A 65 6.86 5.72 1.51
C ARG A 65 6.03 6.80 0.82
N CYS A 66 4.73 6.73 0.90
CA CYS A 66 3.85 7.76 0.37
C CYS A 66 4.04 9.09 1.09
N ALA A 67 4.18 9.06 2.41
CA ALA A 67 4.47 10.25 3.20
C ALA A 67 5.82 10.88 2.79
N ALA A 68 6.84 10.07 2.64
CA ALA A 68 8.18 10.52 2.24
C ALA A 68 8.17 11.15 0.85
N ALA A 69 7.49 10.54 -0.11
CA ALA A 69 7.41 11.06 -1.47
C ALA A 69 6.69 12.42 -1.52
N GLN A 70 5.57 12.55 -0.85
CA GLN A 70 4.83 13.82 -0.81
C GLN A 70 5.65 14.92 -0.11
N TYR A 71 6.27 14.59 1.02
CA TYR A 71 7.10 15.55 1.73
C TYR A 71 8.30 16.01 0.89
N THR A 72 8.89 15.11 0.13
CA THR A 72 9.98 15.43 -0.80
C THR A 72 9.54 16.52 -1.79
N LEU A 73 8.36 16.39 -2.37
CA LEU A 73 7.81 17.41 -3.29
C LEU A 73 7.50 18.72 -2.57
N ILE A 74 6.96 18.65 -1.35
CA ILE A 74 6.67 19.85 -0.53
C ILE A 74 7.94 20.66 -0.30
N ARG A 75 9.06 19.99 -0.09
CA ARG A 75 10.36 20.63 0.11
C ARG A 75 11.01 21.11 -1.20
N GLY A 76 10.38 20.87 -2.34
CA GLY A 76 10.91 21.26 -3.64
C GLY A 76 11.97 20.33 -4.20
N PHE A 77 12.05 19.10 -3.69
CA PHE A 77 12.95 18.07 -4.20
C PHE A 77 12.18 17.08 -5.06
N GLY A 78 12.89 16.32 -5.88
CA GLY A 78 12.27 15.36 -6.78
C GLY A 78 12.52 13.90 -6.40
N PHE A 79 13.48 13.63 -5.54
CA PHE A 79 13.94 12.27 -5.26
C PHE A 79 14.14 12.04 -3.77
N ALA A 80 13.93 10.82 -3.36
CA ALA A 80 14.23 10.36 -2.01
C ALA A 80 14.90 9.00 -2.05
N ARG A 81 15.62 8.65 -1.01
CA ARG A 81 16.19 7.33 -0.83
C ARG A 81 15.82 6.81 0.56
N HIS A 82 15.31 5.59 0.58
CA HIS A 82 14.99 4.91 1.82
C HIS A 82 16.27 4.55 2.58
N VAL A 83 16.33 4.87 3.85
CA VAL A 83 17.44 4.51 4.74
C VAL A 83 17.06 3.30 5.58
N ARG A 84 15.99 3.39 6.35
CA ARG A 84 15.49 2.29 7.17
C ARG A 84 14.02 2.49 7.50
N THR A 85 13.36 1.41 7.86
CA THR A 85 12.03 1.45 8.46
C THR A 85 11.96 0.39 9.55
N ASN A 86 11.60 0.81 10.74
CA ASN A 86 11.28 -0.08 11.85
C ASN A 86 9.76 -0.17 11.96
N VAL A 87 9.25 -1.37 12.04
CA VAL A 87 7.81 -1.61 12.16
C VAL A 87 7.56 -2.41 13.41
N ASP A 88 6.62 -1.98 14.23
CA ASP A 88 6.11 -2.75 15.35
C ASP A 88 4.59 -2.75 15.36
N ARG A 89 4.02 -3.59 16.19
CA ARG A 89 2.59 -3.74 16.34
C ARG A 89 2.25 -3.86 17.82
N VAL A 90 1.42 -2.93 18.29
CA VAL A 90 0.97 -2.91 19.69
C VAL A 90 -0.55 -2.92 19.69
N GLY A 91 -1.13 -3.98 20.21
CA GLY A 91 -2.56 -4.21 20.09
C GLY A 91 -2.95 -4.38 18.61
N GLY A 92 -3.94 -3.68 18.16
CA GLY A 92 -4.32 -3.68 16.74
C GLY A 92 -3.66 -2.59 15.92
N ILE A 93 -2.70 -1.85 16.49
CA ILE A 93 -2.11 -0.68 15.85
C ILE A 93 -0.71 -1.00 15.37
N TRP A 94 -0.48 -0.77 14.09
CA TRP A 94 0.83 -0.87 13.46
C TRP A 94 1.51 0.49 13.49
N HIS A 95 2.77 0.51 13.89
CA HIS A 95 3.61 1.70 13.88
C HIS A 95 4.79 1.50 12.97
N GLY A 96 5.06 2.49 12.14
CA GLY A 96 6.25 2.54 11.32
C GLY A 96 7.09 3.77 11.69
N ASP A 97 8.39 3.57 11.79
CA ASP A 97 9.37 4.64 11.98
C ASP A 97 10.35 4.54 10.82
N ALA A 98 10.17 5.39 9.82
CA ALA A 98 10.90 5.37 8.58
C ALA A 98 11.83 6.58 8.47
N VAL A 99 12.99 6.35 7.90
CA VAL A 99 13.96 7.43 7.60
C VAL A 99 14.30 7.41 6.12
N TYR A 100 14.26 8.58 5.54
CA TYR A 100 14.60 8.82 4.13
C TYR A 100 15.57 9.98 4.02
N THR A 101 16.40 9.97 2.97
CA THR A 101 17.10 11.17 2.51
C THR A 101 16.33 11.76 1.35
N ILE A 102 16.28 13.09 1.26
CA ILE A 102 15.64 13.79 0.13
C ILE A 102 16.71 14.49 -0.71
N SER A 103 16.47 14.59 -2.02
CA SER A 103 17.48 15.10 -2.95
C SER A 103 16.84 15.73 -4.18
N SER A 104 17.47 16.75 -4.72
CA SER A 104 17.06 17.36 -5.99
C SER A 104 17.54 16.58 -7.21
N ALA A 105 18.55 15.73 -7.04
CA ALA A 105 19.08 14.85 -8.07
C ALA A 105 18.83 13.40 -7.71
N LEU A 106 18.78 12.52 -8.71
CA LEU A 106 18.59 11.10 -8.50
C LEU A 106 19.74 10.53 -7.67
N PRO A 107 19.50 10.04 -6.45
CA PRO A 107 20.54 9.45 -5.62
C PRO A 107 21.06 8.17 -6.27
N GLN A 108 22.34 7.91 -6.06
CA GLN A 108 22.93 6.63 -6.47
C GLN A 108 22.54 5.53 -5.49
N GLY A 109 22.46 4.32 -6.00
CA GLY A 109 22.18 3.14 -5.19
C GLY A 109 20.76 2.63 -5.33
N LEU A 110 20.45 1.65 -4.49
CA LEU A 110 19.13 1.03 -4.43
C LEU A 110 18.18 1.84 -3.54
N ARG A 111 16.89 1.54 -3.64
CA ARG A 111 15.83 2.12 -2.79
C ARG A 111 15.60 3.61 -3.04
N THR A 112 15.89 4.08 -4.24
CA THR A 112 15.57 5.44 -4.64
C THR A 112 14.12 5.53 -5.09
N LEU A 113 13.51 6.69 -4.81
CA LEU A 113 12.14 7.00 -5.20
C LEU A 113 12.16 8.21 -6.11
N ASP A 114 11.43 8.12 -7.21
CA ASP A 114 10.95 9.29 -7.93
C ASP A 114 9.68 9.77 -7.22
N ALA A 115 9.76 10.91 -6.57
CA ALA A 115 8.68 11.36 -5.69
C ALA A 115 7.36 11.61 -6.45
N GLU A 116 7.42 12.13 -7.67
CA GLU A 116 6.22 12.38 -8.47
C GLU A 116 5.51 11.07 -8.86
N VAL A 117 6.29 10.08 -9.26
CA VAL A 117 5.76 8.76 -9.63
C VAL A 117 5.12 8.11 -8.42
N VAL A 118 5.80 8.12 -7.28
CA VAL A 118 5.30 7.48 -6.06
C VAL A 118 4.02 8.17 -5.56
N VAL A 119 3.96 9.49 -5.56
CA VAL A 119 2.75 10.22 -5.14
C VAL A 119 1.57 9.88 -6.03
N ARG A 120 1.78 9.75 -7.33
CA ARG A 120 0.73 9.35 -8.26
C ARG A 120 0.22 7.94 -7.96
N ASP A 121 1.13 7.02 -7.73
CA ASP A 121 0.76 5.64 -7.39
C ASP A 121 0.02 5.58 -6.05
N CYS A 122 0.43 6.38 -5.08
CA CYS A 122 -0.25 6.48 -3.78
C CYS A 122 -1.69 6.96 -3.95
N GLY A 123 -1.91 7.96 -4.80
CA GLY A 123 -3.26 8.43 -5.11
C GLY A 123 -4.13 7.35 -5.73
N ALA A 124 -3.58 6.59 -6.66
CA ALA A 124 -4.28 5.48 -7.30
C ALA A 124 -4.63 4.35 -6.31
N GLN A 125 -3.83 4.15 -5.29
CA GLN A 125 -4.03 3.14 -4.26
C GLN A 125 -4.87 3.64 -3.08
N GLY A 126 -5.22 4.91 -3.05
CA GLY A 126 -5.97 5.50 -1.94
C GLY A 126 -5.18 5.64 -0.65
N ILE A 127 -3.86 5.66 -0.73
CA ILE A 127 -2.99 5.86 0.44
C ILE A 127 -2.82 7.36 0.68
N PRO A 128 -3.18 7.87 1.88
CA PRO A 128 -3.02 9.29 2.16
C PRO A 128 -1.56 9.67 2.33
N THR A 129 -1.28 10.94 2.13
CA THR A 129 0.05 11.54 2.27
C THR A 129 0.04 12.62 3.35
N VAL A 130 1.17 13.25 3.53
CA VAL A 130 1.30 14.36 4.49
C VAL A 130 0.58 15.62 4.01
#